data_b4d93f0d30b2133a26880c4c27c5f275
#
_entry.id   b4d93f0d30b2133a26880c4c27c5f275
#
_cell.length_a   1.000
_cell.length_b   1.000
_cell.length_c   1.000
_cell.angle_alpha   90.00
_cell.angle_beta   90.00
_cell.angle_gamma   90.00
#
_symmetry.space_group_name_H-M   'P 1'
#
loop_
_entity.id
_entity.type
_entity.pdbx_description
1 polymer ?
#
loop_
_entity_poly.entity_id
_entity_poly.type
_entity_poly.pdbx_seq_one_letter_code
_entity_poly.pdbx_strand_id
1 'polypeptide(L)'
;MPLPPLASAGASLDRTQVERYARHVLLPQVGMSGQERLTKAKVLVVGAGGLGSPALLYLAAAGIGTIGVVDADVVETSNLQRQVIHRDADVGRLKTDSAADAVDRVNPHVTVVRYDARLDSANALDILRDYDVVLDGTDNFPTRYLVNDACVLLGKPHVWGSIYRFDGQVSVWWAEHGPCYRCVFPDPPPPGAVPSCAEGGVLGVLCAAVGSVQVAETIKLLLGIGEPLVGRLLVHDALAMTWDALTVRKDPACPVCGEHPSVTALIDYDQFCGVPAARGGASGREPEEPGEAEESQVPVVGAVSLAADLATDAPPLVVDVRGPDERSIAAIPGAVPIHLDAFRDGTAFSDYEELASRDRRIVVHCKVGGRSAEAVRLAVAAGYTDIASLGGGVLAWVREVDPTQPQY
;
A
#
# COMPACT_ATOMS: atom_id res chain seq x y z
N MET A 1 -18.21 -23.14 15.34
CA MET A 1 -17.31 -23.69 16.37
C MET A 1 -16.15 -22.72 16.54
N PRO A 2 -15.64 -22.50 17.76
CA PRO A 2 -14.44 -21.70 17.95
C PRO A 2 -13.27 -22.34 17.17
N LEU A 3 -12.46 -21.51 16.54
CA LEU A 3 -11.26 -21.95 15.82
C LEU A 3 -10.22 -22.45 16.83
N PRO A 4 -9.42 -23.49 16.50
CA PRO A 4 -8.34 -23.91 17.37
C PRO A 4 -7.25 -22.82 17.41
N PRO A 5 -6.49 -22.73 18.54
CA PRO A 5 -5.38 -21.80 18.63
C PRO A 5 -4.30 -22.15 17.58
N LEU A 6 -3.84 -21.14 16.82
CA LEU A 6 -2.75 -21.32 15.86
C LEU A 6 -1.38 -21.43 16.55
N ALA A 7 -1.17 -20.64 17.61
CA ALA A 7 0.06 -20.69 18.36
C ALA A 7 0.12 -21.98 19.21
N SER A 8 1.25 -22.69 19.13
CA SER A 8 1.53 -23.85 19.99
C SER A 8 1.69 -23.43 21.46
N ALA A 9 1.61 -24.39 22.40
CA ALA A 9 1.89 -24.12 23.80
C ALA A 9 3.31 -23.56 23.98
N GLY A 10 3.43 -22.49 24.73
CA GLY A 10 4.71 -21.84 25.05
C GLY A 10 5.39 -22.46 26.28
N ALA A 11 6.60 -21.98 26.54
CA ALA A 11 7.27 -22.24 27.82
C ALA A 11 6.67 -21.36 28.91
N SER A 12 6.84 -21.77 30.19
CA SER A 12 6.43 -20.97 31.33
C SER A 12 7.12 -19.61 31.33
N LEU A 13 6.34 -18.58 31.66
CA LEU A 13 6.85 -17.20 31.75
C LEU A 13 7.75 -17.05 32.98
N ASP A 14 8.83 -16.31 32.82
CA ASP A 14 9.63 -15.86 33.95
C ASP A 14 8.92 -14.74 34.74
N ARG A 15 9.49 -14.36 35.89
CA ARG A 15 8.90 -13.35 36.78
C ARG A 15 8.75 -12.00 36.06
N THR A 16 9.71 -11.59 35.26
CA THR A 16 9.71 -10.28 34.58
C THR A 16 8.67 -10.24 33.48
N GLN A 17 8.49 -11.34 32.80
CA GLN A 17 7.43 -11.53 31.78
C GLN A 17 6.04 -11.54 32.44
N VAL A 18 5.87 -12.23 33.57
CA VAL A 18 4.57 -12.22 34.32
C VAL A 18 4.23 -10.81 34.75
N GLU A 19 5.18 -10.07 35.33
CA GLU A 19 4.98 -8.66 35.74
C GLU A 19 4.60 -7.79 34.55
N ARG A 20 5.26 -7.94 33.40
CA ARG A 20 4.98 -7.20 32.14
C ARG A 20 3.60 -7.50 31.60
N TYR A 21 3.21 -8.75 31.50
CA TYR A 21 1.97 -9.20 30.86
C TYR A 21 0.80 -9.42 31.84
N ALA A 22 0.94 -9.00 33.07
CA ALA A 22 -0.07 -9.23 34.13
C ALA A 22 -1.49 -8.80 33.71
N ARG A 23 -1.63 -7.70 32.94
CA ARG A 23 -2.93 -7.22 32.47
C ARG A 23 -3.58 -8.14 31.44
N HIS A 24 -2.80 -8.83 30.61
CA HIS A 24 -3.29 -9.88 29.71
C HIS A 24 -3.65 -11.14 30.48
N VAL A 25 -2.78 -11.57 31.43
CA VAL A 25 -2.99 -12.76 32.24
C VAL A 25 -4.27 -12.68 33.07
N LEU A 26 -4.69 -11.49 33.48
CA LEU A 26 -5.93 -11.27 34.22
C LEU A 26 -7.19 -11.42 33.35
N LEU A 27 -7.09 -11.44 32.02
CA LEU A 27 -8.22 -11.67 31.14
C LEU A 27 -8.54 -13.18 31.11
N PRO A 28 -9.76 -13.62 31.50
CA PRO A 28 -10.09 -15.04 31.58
C PRO A 28 -9.86 -15.82 30.28
N GLN A 29 -10.05 -15.17 29.13
CA GLN A 29 -9.88 -15.78 27.81
C GLN A 29 -8.40 -15.93 27.41
N VAL A 30 -7.50 -15.15 28.01
CA VAL A 30 -6.05 -15.21 27.78
C VAL A 30 -5.39 -16.09 28.84
N GLY A 31 -5.45 -15.65 30.10
CA GLY A 31 -4.83 -16.37 31.20
C GLY A 31 -3.31 -16.53 31.06
N MET A 32 -2.71 -17.30 31.92
CA MET A 32 -1.29 -17.63 31.86
C MET A 32 -0.96 -18.43 30.58
N SER A 33 -1.75 -19.45 30.28
CA SER A 33 -1.52 -20.33 29.13
C SER A 33 -1.65 -19.61 27.78
N GLY A 34 -2.57 -18.62 27.68
CA GLY A 34 -2.68 -17.78 26.48
C GLY A 34 -1.46 -16.90 26.30
N GLN A 35 -0.98 -16.26 27.36
CA GLN A 35 0.23 -15.44 27.30
C GLN A 35 1.47 -16.28 26.95
N GLU A 36 1.61 -17.50 27.48
CA GLU A 36 2.65 -18.44 27.12
C GLU A 36 2.60 -18.79 25.62
N ARG A 37 1.39 -18.93 25.03
CA ARG A 37 1.22 -19.12 23.58
C ARG A 37 1.67 -17.88 22.79
N LEU A 38 1.32 -16.68 23.22
CA LEU A 38 1.75 -15.44 22.53
C LEU A 38 3.27 -15.33 22.51
N THR A 39 3.97 -15.68 23.59
CA THR A 39 5.46 -15.66 23.61
C THR A 39 6.10 -16.72 22.72
N LYS A 40 5.35 -17.70 22.24
CA LYS A 40 5.79 -18.70 21.26
C LYS A 40 5.38 -18.37 19.83
N ALA A 41 4.36 -17.55 19.68
CA ALA A 41 3.77 -17.20 18.39
C ALA A 41 4.75 -16.45 17.46
N LYS A 42 4.57 -16.66 16.16
CA LYS A 42 5.30 -16.00 15.11
C LYS A 42 4.33 -15.26 14.19
N VAL A 43 4.47 -13.95 14.08
CA VAL A 43 3.63 -13.10 13.22
C VAL A 43 4.49 -12.40 12.19
N LEU A 44 4.13 -12.49 10.91
CA LEU A 44 4.73 -11.70 9.86
C LEU A 44 3.91 -10.43 9.65
N VAL A 45 4.56 -9.28 9.67
CA VAL A 45 3.98 -8.00 9.28
C VAL A 45 4.59 -7.59 7.94
N VAL A 46 3.75 -7.52 6.92
CA VAL A 46 4.14 -7.07 5.59
C VAL A 46 3.88 -5.56 5.50
N GLY A 47 4.96 -4.78 5.42
CA GLY A 47 4.94 -3.32 5.46
C GLY A 47 5.10 -2.74 6.87
N ALA A 48 6.10 -1.89 7.06
CA ALA A 48 6.32 -1.08 8.27
C ALA A 48 5.78 0.36 8.08
N GLY A 49 4.75 0.50 7.24
CA GLY A 49 4.08 1.75 6.90
C GLY A 49 3.01 2.18 7.91
N GLY A 50 1.94 2.82 7.41
CA GLY A 50 0.86 3.36 8.25
C GLY A 50 0.16 2.30 9.10
N LEU A 51 -0.30 1.20 8.51
CA LEU A 51 -0.96 0.09 9.21
C LEU A 51 0.04 -0.76 10.01
N GLY A 52 1.23 -1.01 9.46
CA GLY A 52 2.27 -1.77 10.14
C GLY A 52 2.79 -1.10 11.41
N SER A 53 2.86 0.23 11.45
CA SER A 53 3.35 0.99 12.60
C SER A 53 2.62 0.66 13.90
N PRO A 54 1.31 0.87 14.02
CA PRO A 54 0.58 0.50 15.23
C PRO A 54 0.57 -1.01 15.46
N ALA A 55 0.50 -1.81 14.38
CA ALA A 55 0.50 -3.26 14.49
C ALA A 55 1.78 -3.77 15.16
N LEU A 56 2.95 -3.36 14.71
CA LEU A 56 4.25 -3.75 15.28
C LEU A 56 4.38 -3.36 16.74
N LEU A 57 3.95 -2.13 17.11
CA LEU A 57 4.01 -1.67 18.50
C LEU A 57 3.10 -2.49 19.42
N TYR A 58 1.86 -2.78 19.01
CA TYR A 58 0.93 -3.54 19.84
C TYR A 58 1.22 -5.03 19.87
N LEU A 59 1.73 -5.64 18.78
CA LEU A 59 2.21 -7.02 18.80
C LEU A 59 3.41 -7.17 19.75
N ALA A 60 4.34 -6.21 19.73
CA ALA A 60 5.46 -6.17 20.67
C ALA A 60 4.98 -6.03 22.13
N ALA A 61 4.08 -5.07 22.39
CA ALA A 61 3.52 -4.86 23.73
C ALA A 61 2.76 -6.10 24.23
N ALA A 62 2.04 -6.81 23.35
CA ALA A 62 1.35 -8.05 23.65
C ALA A 62 2.29 -9.23 23.94
N GLY A 63 3.57 -9.11 23.59
CA GLY A 63 4.55 -10.17 23.83
C GLY A 63 4.53 -11.29 22.80
N ILE A 64 4.29 -10.97 21.54
CA ILE A 64 4.49 -11.95 20.44
C ILE A 64 5.98 -12.33 20.40
N GLY A 65 6.26 -13.63 20.47
CA GLY A 65 7.63 -14.11 20.62
C GLY A 65 8.56 -13.76 19.45
N THR A 66 8.04 -13.87 18.21
CA THR A 66 8.79 -13.50 17.00
C THR A 66 7.92 -12.66 16.07
N ILE A 67 8.42 -11.51 15.68
CA ILE A 67 7.79 -10.65 14.68
C ILE A 67 8.71 -10.57 13.46
N GLY A 68 8.24 -11.07 12.31
CA GLY A 68 8.86 -10.79 11.01
C GLY A 68 8.39 -9.45 10.48
N VAL A 69 9.29 -8.67 9.89
CA VAL A 69 8.97 -7.39 9.24
C VAL A 69 9.55 -7.41 7.83
N VAL A 70 8.70 -7.24 6.82
CA VAL A 70 9.10 -7.13 5.42
C VAL A 70 8.81 -5.72 4.92
N ASP A 71 9.85 -4.99 4.56
CA ASP A 71 9.75 -3.66 3.93
C ASP A 71 11.05 -3.34 3.20
N ALA A 72 10.99 -2.78 2.00
CA ALA A 72 12.16 -2.40 1.21
C ALA A 72 12.47 -0.91 1.26
N ASP A 73 11.60 -0.11 1.89
CA ASP A 73 11.67 1.34 1.84
C ASP A 73 12.57 1.92 2.94
N VAL A 74 12.93 3.18 2.75
CA VAL A 74 13.51 4.04 3.78
C VAL A 74 12.43 4.92 4.40
N VAL A 75 12.70 5.41 5.61
CA VAL A 75 11.85 6.38 6.30
C VAL A 75 11.97 7.74 5.60
N GLU A 76 10.84 8.32 5.24
CA GLU A 76 10.76 9.67 4.68
C GLU A 76 9.99 10.61 5.62
N THR A 77 10.27 11.90 5.56
CA THR A 77 9.57 12.93 6.36
C THR A 77 8.06 12.89 6.14
N SER A 78 7.62 12.67 4.89
CA SER A 78 6.21 12.54 4.51
C SER A 78 5.50 11.35 5.14
N ASN A 79 6.25 10.39 5.66
CA ASN A 79 5.70 9.20 6.33
C ASN A 79 5.30 9.48 7.79
N LEU A 80 5.99 10.39 8.47
CA LEU A 80 5.94 10.56 9.93
C LEU A 80 4.56 10.97 10.46
N GLN A 81 3.72 11.58 9.63
CA GLN A 81 2.36 11.97 10.01
C GLN A 81 1.41 10.77 10.27
N ARG A 82 1.78 9.53 9.83
CA ARG A 82 0.98 8.33 10.01
C ARG A 82 1.77 7.07 10.40
N GLN A 83 3.08 7.04 10.16
CA GLN A 83 3.97 5.93 10.47
C GLN A 83 4.66 6.16 11.82
N VAL A 84 3.87 6.13 12.90
CA VAL A 84 4.25 6.56 14.25
C VAL A 84 5.33 5.70 14.94
N ILE A 85 5.72 4.58 14.34
CA ILE A 85 6.83 3.74 14.81
C ILE A 85 8.19 4.38 14.54
N HIS A 86 8.27 5.19 13.47
CA HIS A 86 9.47 5.90 13.05
C HIS A 86 9.56 7.28 13.71
N ARG A 87 10.77 7.78 13.89
CA ARG A 87 11.08 9.10 14.44
C ARG A 87 11.72 9.98 13.38
N ASP A 88 11.72 11.27 13.61
CA ASP A 88 12.40 12.24 12.75
C ASP A 88 13.89 11.89 12.55
N ALA A 89 14.57 11.42 13.61
CA ALA A 89 15.96 10.94 13.54
C ALA A 89 16.16 9.67 12.71
N ASP A 90 15.10 8.99 12.31
CA ASP A 90 15.15 7.76 11.49
C ASP A 90 15.02 8.05 9.99
N VAL A 91 14.80 9.31 9.58
CA VAL A 91 14.69 9.69 8.16
C VAL A 91 15.95 9.27 7.40
N GLY A 92 15.75 8.56 6.29
CA GLY A 92 16.82 7.97 5.46
C GLY A 92 17.29 6.57 5.90
N ARG A 93 16.90 6.07 7.08
CA ARG A 93 17.17 4.69 7.51
C ARG A 93 16.16 3.71 6.90
N LEU A 94 16.52 2.45 6.78
CA LEU A 94 15.57 1.40 6.41
C LEU A 94 14.41 1.36 7.42
N LYS A 95 13.18 1.23 6.92
CA LYS A 95 11.98 1.13 7.77
C LYS A 95 12.05 -0.09 8.70
N THR A 96 12.60 -1.20 8.24
CA THR A 96 12.81 -2.42 9.02
C THR A 96 13.77 -2.21 10.20
N ASP A 97 14.87 -1.45 10.02
CA ASP A 97 15.80 -1.09 11.09
C ASP A 97 15.14 -0.23 12.16
N SER A 98 14.47 0.85 11.72
CA SER A 98 13.75 1.75 12.63
C SER A 98 12.63 1.02 13.39
N ALA A 99 11.90 0.12 12.70
CA ALA A 99 10.86 -0.69 13.33
C ALA A 99 11.43 -1.67 14.36
N ALA A 100 12.55 -2.34 14.07
CA ALA A 100 13.20 -3.24 15.02
C ALA A 100 13.64 -2.52 16.28
N ASP A 101 14.29 -1.35 16.14
CA ASP A 101 14.66 -0.50 17.28
C ASP A 101 13.44 -0.05 18.11
N ALA A 102 12.31 0.20 17.46
CA ALA A 102 11.09 0.60 18.16
C ALA A 102 10.48 -0.57 18.93
N VAL A 103 10.43 -1.77 18.33
CA VAL A 103 9.95 -3.01 18.96
C VAL A 103 10.81 -3.33 20.19
N ASP A 104 12.13 -3.29 20.08
CA ASP A 104 13.06 -3.56 21.20
C ASP A 104 12.82 -2.59 22.37
N ARG A 105 12.63 -1.31 22.09
CA ARG A 105 12.28 -0.31 23.13
C ARG A 105 10.95 -0.59 23.83
N VAL A 106 9.96 -1.14 23.11
CA VAL A 106 8.67 -1.50 23.71
C VAL A 106 8.80 -2.79 24.52
N ASN A 107 9.46 -3.79 23.95
CA ASN A 107 9.56 -5.10 24.58
C ASN A 107 10.83 -5.88 24.14
N PRO A 108 11.89 -5.88 24.96
CA PRO A 108 13.13 -6.56 24.62
C PRO A 108 13.04 -8.10 24.63
N HIS A 109 11.90 -8.68 25.04
CA HIS A 109 11.67 -10.13 24.96
C HIS A 109 11.19 -10.58 23.58
N VAL A 110 10.92 -9.66 22.66
CA VAL A 110 10.42 -9.95 21.30
C VAL A 110 11.61 -10.06 20.34
N THR A 111 11.67 -11.15 19.60
CA THR A 111 12.65 -11.30 18.51
C THR A 111 12.09 -10.69 17.22
N VAL A 112 12.83 -9.76 16.63
CA VAL A 112 12.50 -9.20 15.33
C VAL A 112 13.36 -9.84 14.23
N VAL A 113 12.71 -10.39 13.21
CA VAL A 113 13.35 -10.88 11.99
C VAL A 113 13.06 -9.89 10.86
N ARG A 114 14.11 -9.26 10.32
CA ARG A 114 13.99 -8.25 9.27
C ARG A 114 14.20 -8.86 7.91
N TYR A 115 13.37 -8.44 6.96
CA TYR A 115 13.52 -8.76 5.54
C TYR A 115 13.56 -7.43 4.78
N ASP A 116 14.78 -6.96 4.52
CA ASP A 116 15.07 -5.70 3.84
C ASP A 116 14.92 -5.89 2.32
N ALA A 117 13.75 -6.31 1.91
CA ALA A 117 13.45 -6.69 0.53
C ALA A 117 12.00 -6.41 0.18
N ARG A 118 11.75 -6.15 -1.10
CA ARG A 118 10.39 -6.16 -1.64
C ARG A 118 9.87 -7.61 -1.63
N LEU A 119 8.65 -7.79 -1.14
CA LEU A 119 7.96 -9.06 -1.23
C LEU A 119 7.51 -9.28 -2.68
N ASP A 120 7.89 -10.41 -3.27
CA ASP A 120 7.56 -10.79 -4.64
C ASP A 120 7.27 -12.30 -4.74
N SER A 121 6.94 -12.77 -5.95
CA SER A 121 6.60 -14.17 -6.21
C SER A 121 7.77 -15.14 -6.02
N ALA A 122 9.00 -14.65 -6.01
CA ALA A 122 10.19 -15.49 -5.82
C ALA A 122 10.48 -15.76 -4.34
N ASN A 123 10.13 -14.84 -3.43
CA ASN A 123 10.48 -14.92 -2.02
C ASN A 123 9.29 -15.12 -1.06
N ALA A 124 8.05 -14.81 -1.50
CA ALA A 124 6.89 -14.76 -0.61
C ALA A 124 6.62 -16.09 0.10
N LEU A 125 6.60 -17.21 -0.62
CA LEU A 125 6.30 -18.52 -0.01
C LEU A 125 7.34 -18.91 1.04
N ASP A 126 8.62 -18.64 0.80
CA ASP A 126 9.69 -18.98 1.73
C ASP A 126 9.63 -18.12 2.99
N ILE A 127 9.36 -16.83 2.85
CA ILE A 127 9.23 -15.91 4.00
C ILE A 127 7.97 -16.23 4.81
N LEU A 128 6.80 -16.36 4.17
CA LEU A 128 5.52 -16.54 4.87
C LEU A 128 5.42 -17.90 5.60
N ARG A 129 6.11 -18.94 5.11
CA ARG A 129 6.01 -20.30 5.62
C ARG A 129 6.27 -20.42 7.11
N ASP A 130 7.21 -19.65 7.64
CA ASP A 130 7.70 -19.77 9.01
C ASP A 130 6.83 -19.07 10.06
N TYR A 131 5.73 -18.42 9.65
CA TYR A 131 4.86 -17.63 10.53
C TYR A 131 3.49 -18.28 10.70
N ASP A 132 2.88 -18.10 11.87
CA ASP A 132 1.54 -18.61 12.18
C ASP A 132 0.44 -17.77 11.55
N VAL A 133 0.64 -16.45 11.49
CA VAL A 133 -0.31 -15.44 10.95
C VAL A 133 0.45 -14.41 10.13
N VAL A 134 -0.14 -13.99 9.02
CA VAL A 134 0.36 -12.87 8.21
C VAL A 134 -0.56 -11.66 8.38
N LEU A 135 -0.01 -10.55 8.86
CA LEU A 135 -0.67 -9.26 8.97
C LEU A 135 -0.22 -8.37 7.82
N ASP A 136 -1.17 -7.97 6.99
CA ASP A 136 -0.93 -7.14 5.82
C ASP A 136 -1.12 -5.65 6.17
N GLY A 137 -0.02 -4.93 6.18
CA GLY A 137 0.05 -3.49 6.38
C GLY A 137 0.32 -2.68 5.10
N THR A 138 0.13 -3.30 3.92
CA THR A 138 0.47 -2.70 2.63
C THR A 138 -0.64 -1.82 2.06
N ASP A 139 -0.27 -0.89 1.19
CA ASP A 139 -1.16 0.07 0.56
C ASP A 139 -1.25 -0.07 -0.96
N ASN A 140 -0.67 -1.13 -1.54
CA ASN A 140 -0.67 -1.37 -2.97
C ASN A 140 -1.33 -2.70 -3.36
N PHE A 141 -1.99 -2.74 -4.51
CA PHE A 141 -2.73 -3.90 -4.98
C PHE A 141 -1.84 -5.11 -5.30
N PRO A 142 -0.69 -4.99 -6.01
CA PRO A 142 0.15 -6.15 -6.30
C PRO A 142 0.52 -6.94 -5.06
N THR A 143 0.97 -6.28 -4.00
CA THR A 143 1.35 -6.96 -2.75
C THR A 143 0.13 -7.58 -2.04
N ARG A 144 -1.04 -6.93 -2.06
CA ARG A 144 -2.28 -7.50 -1.46
C ARG A 144 -2.67 -8.82 -2.11
N TYR A 145 -2.68 -8.88 -3.45
CA TYR A 145 -2.98 -10.11 -4.19
C TYR A 145 -1.92 -11.18 -3.95
N LEU A 146 -0.64 -10.81 -3.98
CA LEU A 146 0.48 -11.70 -3.68
C LEU A 146 0.36 -12.33 -2.27
N VAL A 147 0.15 -11.51 -1.25
CA VAL A 147 0.01 -11.98 0.15
C VAL A 147 -1.20 -12.89 0.30
N ASN A 148 -2.35 -12.52 -0.28
CA ASN A 148 -3.52 -13.38 -0.26
C ASN A 148 -3.24 -14.75 -0.89
N ASP A 149 -2.71 -14.78 -2.11
CA ASP A 149 -2.49 -16.01 -2.83
C ASP A 149 -1.44 -16.89 -2.14
N ALA A 150 -0.36 -16.30 -1.64
CA ALA A 150 0.65 -16.99 -0.85
C ALA A 150 0.04 -17.58 0.45
N CYS A 151 -0.81 -16.84 1.15
CA CYS A 151 -1.51 -17.32 2.34
C CYS A 151 -2.46 -18.49 2.01
N VAL A 152 -3.20 -18.43 0.91
CA VAL A 152 -4.07 -19.53 0.47
C VAL A 152 -3.24 -20.79 0.16
N LEU A 153 -2.15 -20.64 -0.59
CA LEU A 153 -1.27 -21.76 -0.95
C LEU A 153 -0.60 -22.41 0.27
N LEU A 154 -0.35 -21.64 1.33
CA LEU A 154 0.26 -22.10 2.56
C LEU A 154 -0.76 -22.49 3.66
N GLY A 155 -2.06 -22.35 3.41
CA GLY A 155 -3.13 -22.60 4.38
C GLY A 155 -3.14 -21.61 5.56
N LYS A 156 -2.57 -20.42 5.41
CA LYS A 156 -2.41 -19.44 6.50
C LYS A 156 -3.51 -18.37 6.52
N PRO A 157 -3.90 -17.86 7.70
CA PRO A 157 -4.75 -16.69 7.80
C PRO A 157 -4.00 -15.43 7.40
N HIS A 158 -4.68 -14.59 6.63
CA HIS A 158 -4.26 -13.28 6.17
C HIS A 158 -5.11 -12.21 6.86
N VAL A 159 -4.55 -11.50 7.82
CA VAL A 159 -5.20 -10.40 8.53
C VAL A 159 -4.97 -9.11 7.75
N TRP A 160 -5.96 -8.74 6.97
CA TRP A 160 -5.90 -7.66 6.00
C TRP A 160 -6.55 -6.37 6.52
N GLY A 161 -5.95 -5.24 6.17
CA GLY A 161 -6.52 -3.91 6.37
C GLY A 161 -6.31 -3.01 5.16
N SER A 162 -7.19 -2.05 4.99
CA SER A 162 -7.09 -1.01 3.97
C SER A 162 -7.60 0.31 4.51
N ILE A 163 -6.98 1.40 4.08
CA ILE A 163 -7.38 2.76 4.44
C ILE A 163 -7.36 3.65 3.20
N TYR A 164 -8.31 4.56 3.13
CA TYR A 164 -8.36 5.59 2.10
C TYR A 164 -9.07 6.83 2.64
N ARG A 165 -8.41 7.98 2.65
CA ARG A 165 -8.95 9.25 3.18
C ARG A 165 -9.44 9.09 4.63
N PHE A 166 -10.75 8.94 4.83
CA PHE A 166 -11.42 8.77 6.11
C PHE A 166 -12.03 7.38 6.30
N ASP A 167 -11.88 6.51 5.32
CA ASP A 167 -12.47 5.17 5.31
C ASP A 167 -11.44 4.11 5.66
N GLY A 168 -11.85 3.13 6.46
CA GLY A 168 -11.07 1.98 6.84
C GLY A 168 -11.79 0.66 6.57
N GLN A 169 -11.05 -0.38 6.25
CA GLN A 169 -11.59 -1.73 6.06
C GLN A 169 -10.68 -2.74 6.74
N VAL A 170 -11.27 -3.76 7.38
CA VAL A 170 -10.54 -4.87 8.01
C VAL A 170 -11.28 -6.17 7.80
N SER A 171 -10.55 -7.24 7.51
CA SER A 171 -11.06 -8.62 7.45
C SER A 171 -9.97 -9.63 7.77
N VAL A 172 -10.38 -10.87 8.04
CA VAL A 172 -9.51 -12.03 8.09
C VAL A 172 -9.86 -12.93 6.91
N TRP A 173 -8.93 -13.06 5.98
CA TRP A 173 -9.05 -13.96 4.83
C TRP A 173 -8.38 -15.29 5.15
N TRP A 174 -9.15 -16.38 5.20
CA TRP A 174 -8.61 -17.70 5.51
C TRP A 174 -9.37 -18.79 4.76
N ALA A 175 -8.81 -19.22 3.65
CA ALA A 175 -9.46 -20.10 2.68
C ALA A 175 -9.97 -21.44 3.24
N GLU A 176 -9.35 -21.97 4.29
CA GLU A 176 -9.80 -23.21 4.96
C GLU A 176 -11.07 -23.02 5.79
N HIS A 177 -11.32 -21.81 6.28
CA HIS A 177 -12.42 -21.51 7.20
C HIS A 177 -13.44 -20.52 6.67
N GLY A 178 -13.19 -19.92 5.50
CA GLY A 178 -14.07 -18.91 4.91
C GLY A 178 -13.58 -18.38 3.56
N PRO A 179 -13.95 -17.14 3.20
CA PRO A 179 -13.49 -16.52 1.97
C PRO A 179 -12.01 -16.14 2.04
N CYS A 180 -11.33 -16.12 0.89
CA CYS A 180 -10.08 -15.40 0.69
C CYS A 180 -10.37 -13.99 0.12
N TYR A 181 -9.35 -13.14 0.01
CA TYR A 181 -9.48 -11.79 -0.55
C TYR A 181 -10.09 -11.77 -1.96
N ARG A 182 -9.70 -12.71 -2.82
CA ARG A 182 -10.24 -12.83 -4.19
C ARG A 182 -11.67 -13.31 -4.28
N CYS A 183 -12.26 -13.86 -3.22
CA CYS A 183 -13.70 -14.14 -3.20
C CYS A 183 -14.55 -12.86 -3.25
N VAL A 184 -13.99 -11.73 -2.80
CA VAL A 184 -14.66 -10.42 -2.76
C VAL A 184 -14.10 -9.47 -3.83
N PHE A 185 -12.80 -9.54 -4.07
CA PHE A 185 -12.07 -8.71 -5.02
C PHE A 185 -11.32 -9.62 -6.03
N PRO A 186 -12.04 -10.25 -6.99
CA PRO A 186 -11.42 -11.22 -7.91
C PRO A 186 -10.34 -10.58 -8.80
N ASP A 187 -10.59 -9.36 -9.26
CA ASP A 187 -9.73 -8.61 -10.16
C ASP A 187 -9.31 -7.27 -9.54
N PRO A 188 -8.09 -6.78 -9.83
CA PRO A 188 -7.69 -5.45 -9.40
C PRO A 188 -8.49 -4.38 -10.13
N PRO A 189 -8.69 -3.20 -9.51
CA PRO A 189 -9.27 -2.07 -10.21
C PRO A 189 -8.37 -1.68 -11.40
N PRO A 190 -8.96 -1.13 -12.48
CA PRO A 190 -8.17 -0.63 -13.60
C PRO A 190 -7.08 0.35 -13.14
N PRO A 191 -5.89 0.35 -13.77
CA PRO A 191 -4.82 1.27 -13.42
C PRO A 191 -5.31 2.73 -13.40
N GLY A 192 -5.00 3.46 -12.32
CA GLY A 192 -5.43 4.85 -12.12
C GLY A 192 -6.88 5.06 -11.65
N ALA A 193 -7.72 4.01 -11.56
CA ALA A 193 -9.10 4.15 -11.08
C ALA A 193 -9.20 4.42 -9.57
N VAL A 194 -8.22 3.94 -8.80
CA VAL A 194 -8.14 4.20 -7.36
C VAL A 194 -6.82 4.93 -7.07
N PRO A 195 -6.88 6.20 -6.64
CA PRO A 195 -5.68 6.94 -6.25
C PRO A 195 -4.97 6.24 -5.07
N SER A 196 -3.64 6.27 -5.07
CA SER A 196 -2.85 5.81 -3.93
C SER A 196 -3.09 6.70 -2.69
N CYS A 197 -2.74 6.20 -1.49
CA CYS A 197 -2.77 7.02 -0.27
C CYS A 197 -1.89 8.28 -0.38
N ALA A 198 -0.83 8.22 -1.20
CA ALA A 198 0.04 9.35 -1.48
C ALA A 198 -0.63 10.43 -2.36
N GLU A 199 -1.62 10.04 -3.17
CA GLU A 199 -2.35 10.98 -4.05
C GLU A 199 -3.68 11.43 -3.44
N GLY A 200 -4.41 10.52 -2.79
CA GLY A 200 -5.72 10.78 -2.22
C GLY A 200 -5.70 11.40 -0.82
N GLY A 201 -4.55 11.34 -0.13
CA GLY A 201 -4.44 11.67 1.28
C GLY A 201 -5.00 10.59 2.21
N VAL A 202 -4.63 10.67 3.50
CA VAL A 202 -5.13 9.77 4.55
C VAL A 202 -5.08 10.44 5.91
N LEU A 203 -6.14 10.29 6.70
CA LEU A 203 -6.14 10.72 8.09
C LEU A 203 -5.22 9.79 8.92
N GLY A 204 -4.09 10.30 9.41
CA GLY A 204 -3.04 9.47 10.02
C GLY A 204 -3.52 8.61 11.19
N VAL A 205 -4.41 9.11 12.04
CA VAL A 205 -4.97 8.33 13.17
C VAL A 205 -5.80 7.12 12.72
N LEU A 206 -6.33 7.12 11.49
CA LEU A 206 -7.06 5.99 10.93
C LEU A 206 -6.19 4.73 10.83
N CYS A 207 -4.89 4.93 10.57
CA CYS A 207 -3.91 3.83 10.58
C CYS A 207 -3.91 3.09 11.94
N ALA A 208 -3.98 3.85 13.05
CA ALA A 208 -4.02 3.25 14.38
C ALA A 208 -5.36 2.53 14.63
N ALA A 209 -6.49 3.10 14.22
CA ALA A 209 -7.81 2.49 14.39
C ALA A 209 -7.88 1.12 13.69
N VAL A 210 -7.52 1.08 12.39
CA VAL A 210 -7.54 -0.14 11.57
C VAL A 210 -6.46 -1.14 12.03
N GLY A 211 -5.22 -0.69 12.22
CA GLY A 211 -4.11 -1.55 12.66
C GLY A 211 -4.34 -2.18 14.04
N SER A 212 -4.99 -1.47 14.95
CA SER A 212 -5.36 -2.03 16.28
C SER A 212 -6.38 -3.16 16.14
N VAL A 213 -7.36 -3.03 15.24
CA VAL A 213 -8.29 -4.13 14.93
C VAL A 213 -7.56 -5.32 14.32
N GLN A 214 -6.62 -5.09 13.39
CA GLN A 214 -5.79 -6.18 12.83
C GLN A 214 -5.01 -6.92 13.93
N VAL A 215 -4.44 -6.22 14.90
CA VAL A 215 -3.75 -6.86 16.04
C VAL A 215 -4.71 -7.67 16.90
N ALA A 216 -5.89 -7.12 17.20
CA ALA A 216 -6.91 -7.85 17.99
C ALA A 216 -7.33 -9.15 17.27
N GLU A 217 -7.53 -9.12 15.94
CA GLU A 217 -7.82 -10.31 15.13
C GLU A 217 -6.67 -11.31 15.16
N THR A 218 -5.43 -10.82 15.03
CA THR A 218 -4.22 -11.65 15.11
C THR A 218 -4.15 -12.38 16.47
N ILE A 219 -4.35 -11.69 17.58
CA ILE A 219 -4.36 -12.31 18.92
C ILE A 219 -5.48 -13.32 19.07
N LYS A 220 -6.69 -13.04 18.58
CA LYS A 220 -7.81 -13.99 18.60
C LYS A 220 -7.48 -15.28 17.85
N LEU A 221 -6.88 -15.18 16.67
CA LEU A 221 -6.44 -16.33 15.87
C LEU A 221 -5.36 -17.15 16.58
N LEU A 222 -4.35 -16.49 17.13
CA LEU A 222 -3.25 -17.14 17.83
C LEU A 222 -3.71 -17.92 19.06
N LEU A 223 -4.69 -17.38 19.78
CA LEU A 223 -5.21 -17.96 21.02
C LEU A 223 -6.44 -18.87 20.81
N GLY A 224 -7.09 -18.84 19.66
CA GLY A 224 -8.35 -19.55 19.42
C GLY A 224 -9.50 -19.01 20.27
N ILE A 225 -9.58 -17.70 20.48
CA ILE A 225 -10.58 -17.05 21.36
C ILE A 225 -11.48 -16.11 20.57
N GLY A 226 -12.69 -15.88 21.09
CA GLY A 226 -13.66 -14.99 20.48
C GLY A 226 -14.12 -15.45 19.09
N GLU A 227 -14.57 -14.51 18.30
CA GLU A 227 -15.03 -14.71 16.92
C GLU A 227 -14.17 -13.88 15.98
N PRO A 228 -13.15 -14.46 15.32
CA PRO A 228 -12.38 -13.76 14.28
C PRO A 228 -13.25 -13.28 13.11
N LEU A 229 -12.77 -12.26 12.40
CA LEU A 229 -13.47 -11.65 11.24
C LEU A 229 -13.49 -12.54 9.98
N VAL A 230 -13.34 -13.85 10.11
CA VAL A 230 -13.49 -14.78 8.99
C VAL A 230 -14.93 -14.74 8.48
N GLY A 231 -15.12 -14.42 7.20
CA GLY A 231 -16.45 -14.24 6.60
C GLY A 231 -17.15 -12.93 6.95
N ARG A 232 -16.43 -11.97 7.54
CA ARG A 232 -16.93 -10.63 7.83
C ARG A 232 -15.93 -9.57 7.37
N LEU A 233 -16.42 -8.55 6.68
CA LEU A 233 -15.68 -7.34 6.31
C LEU A 233 -16.19 -6.19 7.20
N LEU A 234 -15.33 -5.64 8.04
CA LEU A 234 -15.63 -4.39 8.75
C LEU A 234 -15.31 -3.20 7.85
N VAL A 235 -16.21 -2.23 7.82
CA VAL A 235 -16.05 -0.94 7.15
C VAL A 235 -16.17 0.16 8.19
N HIS A 236 -15.18 1.03 8.26
CA HIS A 236 -15.12 2.15 9.19
C HIS A 236 -15.23 3.47 8.42
N ASP A 237 -16.16 4.32 8.86
CA ASP A 237 -16.23 5.73 8.47
C ASP A 237 -15.77 6.57 9.65
N ALA A 238 -14.59 7.20 9.53
CA ALA A 238 -14.02 8.01 10.60
C ALA A 238 -14.73 9.37 10.78
N LEU A 239 -15.45 9.86 9.75
CA LEU A 239 -16.23 11.11 9.89
C LEU A 239 -17.53 10.88 10.65
N ALA A 240 -18.21 9.78 10.37
CA ALA A 240 -19.43 9.37 11.09
C ALA A 240 -19.12 8.57 12.36
N MET A 241 -17.87 8.11 12.55
CA MET A 241 -17.44 7.22 13.65
C MET A 241 -18.25 5.94 13.74
N THR A 242 -18.58 5.35 12.59
CA THR A 242 -19.30 4.08 12.52
C THR A 242 -18.37 2.93 12.16
N TRP A 243 -18.77 1.72 12.58
CA TRP A 243 -18.22 0.45 12.15
C TRP A 243 -19.36 -0.44 11.70
N ASP A 244 -19.40 -0.73 10.41
CA ASP A 244 -20.39 -1.61 9.82
C ASP A 244 -19.78 -2.97 9.49
N ALA A 245 -20.51 -4.06 9.73
CA ALA A 245 -20.07 -5.42 9.47
C ALA A 245 -20.83 -6.00 8.28
N LEU A 246 -20.15 -6.26 7.20
CA LEU A 246 -20.71 -6.93 6.02
C LEU A 246 -20.40 -8.42 6.07
N THR A 247 -21.39 -9.27 5.83
CA THR A 247 -21.16 -10.70 5.67
C THR A 247 -20.58 -10.97 4.28
N VAL A 248 -19.44 -11.65 4.24
CA VAL A 248 -18.80 -12.08 2.99
C VAL A 248 -18.70 -13.60 2.95
N ARG A 249 -18.90 -14.19 1.79
CA ARG A 249 -18.94 -15.64 1.61
C ARG A 249 -17.86 -16.12 0.67
N LYS A 250 -17.44 -17.37 0.87
CA LYS A 250 -16.54 -18.04 -0.06
C LYS A 250 -17.23 -18.19 -1.42
N ASP A 251 -16.52 -17.79 -2.47
CA ASP A 251 -16.98 -17.96 -3.85
C ASP A 251 -16.53 -19.31 -4.38
N PRO A 252 -17.44 -20.21 -4.77
CA PRO A 252 -17.09 -21.50 -5.38
C PRO A 252 -16.30 -21.35 -6.69
N ALA A 253 -16.45 -20.23 -7.41
CA ALA A 253 -15.72 -19.92 -8.64
C ALA A 253 -14.44 -19.14 -8.42
N CYS A 254 -14.03 -18.89 -7.16
CA CYS A 254 -12.82 -18.12 -6.84
C CYS A 254 -11.59 -18.72 -7.53
N PRO A 255 -10.78 -17.92 -8.26
CA PRO A 255 -9.65 -18.44 -9.02
C PRO A 255 -8.53 -19.05 -8.15
N VAL A 256 -8.50 -18.78 -6.84
CA VAL A 256 -7.42 -19.24 -5.94
C VAL A 256 -7.92 -20.28 -4.94
N CYS A 257 -9.09 -20.07 -4.33
CA CYS A 257 -9.59 -20.94 -3.26
C CYS A 257 -10.92 -21.63 -3.59
N GLY A 258 -11.46 -21.48 -4.81
CA GLY A 258 -12.69 -22.09 -5.26
C GLY A 258 -12.60 -23.61 -5.43
N GLU A 259 -13.64 -24.22 -6.00
CA GLU A 259 -13.70 -25.66 -6.23
C GLU A 259 -12.75 -26.13 -7.35
N HIS A 260 -12.46 -25.24 -8.31
CA HIS A 260 -11.57 -25.48 -9.45
C HIS A 260 -10.60 -24.31 -9.61
N PRO A 261 -9.60 -24.16 -8.73
CA PRO A 261 -8.70 -23.02 -8.75
C PRO A 261 -7.83 -23.03 -10.02
N SER A 262 -7.75 -21.90 -10.69
CA SER A 262 -6.87 -21.67 -11.85
C SER A 262 -5.50 -21.13 -11.44
N VAL A 263 -5.40 -20.47 -10.28
CA VAL A 263 -4.15 -19.95 -9.71
C VAL A 263 -3.66 -20.95 -8.65
N THR A 264 -2.74 -21.82 -9.04
CA THR A 264 -2.16 -22.88 -8.18
C THR A 264 -0.69 -22.60 -7.82
N ALA A 265 -0.14 -21.50 -8.32
CA ALA A 265 1.20 -20.98 -8.01
C ALA A 265 1.15 -19.45 -8.04
N LEU A 266 2.16 -18.81 -7.46
CA LEU A 266 2.28 -17.35 -7.52
C LEU A 266 2.54 -16.90 -8.97
N ILE A 267 1.96 -15.75 -9.33
CA ILE A 267 2.03 -15.17 -10.68
C ILE A 267 2.82 -13.86 -10.66
N ASP A 268 2.96 -13.19 -11.80
CA ASP A 268 3.45 -11.81 -11.86
C ASP A 268 2.32 -10.85 -11.46
N TYR A 269 2.37 -10.33 -10.23
CA TYR A 269 1.34 -9.45 -9.67
C TYR A 269 1.46 -8.01 -10.17
N ASP A 270 2.64 -7.56 -10.58
CA ASP A 270 2.80 -6.25 -11.21
C ASP A 270 2.09 -6.24 -12.57
N GLN A 271 2.32 -7.25 -13.39
CA GLN A 271 1.61 -7.43 -14.66
C GLN A 271 0.09 -7.60 -14.45
N PHE A 272 -0.31 -8.44 -13.48
CA PHE A 272 -1.72 -8.68 -13.17
C PHE A 272 -2.47 -7.40 -12.77
N CYS A 273 -1.82 -6.50 -12.03
CA CYS A 273 -2.38 -5.21 -11.62
C CYS A 273 -2.12 -4.07 -12.62
N GLY A 274 -1.53 -4.36 -13.79
CA GLY A 274 -1.25 -3.37 -14.81
C GLY A 274 -0.22 -2.32 -14.40
N VAL A 275 0.72 -2.68 -13.51
CA VAL A 275 1.85 -1.81 -13.14
C VAL A 275 2.92 -1.93 -14.24
N PRO A 276 3.35 -0.82 -14.88
CA PRO A 276 4.40 -0.86 -15.87
C PRO A 276 5.69 -1.43 -15.29
N ALA A 277 6.33 -2.36 -15.98
CA ALA A 277 7.60 -2.94 -15.56
C ALA A 277 8.66 -1.84 -15.34
N ALA A 278 9.26 -1.78 -14.15
CA ALA A 278 10.40 -0.91 -13.91
C ALA A 278 11.56 -1.36 -14.79
N ARG A 279 12.08 -0.48 -15.66
CA ARG A 279 13.25 -0.78 -16.49
C ARG A 279 14.45 -0.96 -15.58
N GLY A 280 14.76 -2.23 -15.27
CA GLY A 280 16.00 -2.61 -14.59
C GLY A 280 17.20 -2.30 -15.47
N GLY A 281 18.25 -1.70 -14.87
CA GLY A 281 19.48 -1.37 -15.54
C GLY A 281 20.23 -2.59 -16.07
N ALA A 282 20.60 -2.50 -17.31
CA ALA A 282 21.69 -3.07 -18.08
C ALA A 282 22.26 -4.47 -17.75
N SER A 283 22.02 -5.44 -18.66
CA SER A 283 23.13 -6.13 -19.33
C SER A 283 22.60 -6.82 -20.60
N GLY A 284 23.28 -6.58 -21.73
CA GLY A 284 22.88 -6.87 -23.09
C GLY A 284 22.55 -8.32 -23.40
N ARG A 285 21.44 -8.42 -24.14
CA ARG A 285 21.20 -9.34 -25.25
C ARG A 285 19.92 -8.87 -25.92
N GLU A 286 20.01 -8.53 -27.19
CA GLU A 286 18.85 -8.32 -28.06
C GLU A 286 18.07 -9.62 -28.19
N PRO A 287 16.74 -9.61 -28.01
CA PRO A 287 15.88 -10.61 -28.63
C PRO A 287 15.11 -9.99 -29.77
N GLU A 288 15.06 -10.77 -30.85
CA GLU A 288 14.28 -10.59 -32.06
C GLU A 288 12.79 -10.32 -31.76
N GLU A 289 12.20 -9.46 -32.57
CA GLU A 289 10.81 -9.01 -32.50
C GLU A 289 9.79 -10.14 -32.74
N PRO A 290 8.62 -10.04 -32.07
CA PRO A 290 7.37 -10.30 -32.78
C PRO A 290 6.38 -9.13 -32.66
N GLY A 291 5.94 -8.66 -33.78
CA GLY A 291 4.69 -8.05 -34.19
C GLY A 291 3.90 -7.16 -33.25
N GLU A 292 3.96 -5.91 -33.53
CA GLU A 292 3.17 -4.72 -33.25
C GLU A 292 1.77 -4.93 -32.62
N ALA A 293 1.64 -4.41 -31.36
CA ALA A 293 0.49 -3.60 -30.98
C ALA A 293 1.07 -2.26 -30.47
N GLU A 294 0.94 -1.19 -31.24
CA GLU A 294 1.35 0.18 -30.92
C GLU A 294 0.56 0.72 -29.73
N GLU A 295 1.06 0.55 -28.50
CA GLU A 295 0.76 1.50 -27.43
C GLU A 295 1.53 2.79 -27.72
N SER A 296 0.85 3.81 -28.23
CA SER A 296 1.42 5.13 -28.52
C SER A 296 2.11 5.68 -27.26
N GLN A 297 3.44 5.73 -27.28
CA GLN A 297 4.23 6.31 -26.19
C GLN A 297 3.88 7.79 -26.08
N VAL A 298 3.38 8.19 -24.91
CA VAL A 298 3.10 9.60 -24.62
C VAL A 298 4.40 10.39 -24.67
N PRO A 299 4.48 11.51 -25.41
CA PRO A 299 5.66 12.37 -25.41
C PRO A 299 5.97 12.89 -23.99
N VAL A 300 7.24 12.87 -23.59
CA VAL A 300 7.68 13.27 -22.25
C VAL A 300 8.75 14.33 -22.34
N VAL A 301 8.62 15.38 -21.51
CA VAL A 301 9.58 16.49 -21.35
C VAL A 301 10.16 16.45 -19.94
N GLY A 302 11.48 16.65 -19.78
CA GLY A 302 12.14 16.74 -18.47
C GLY A 302 11.95 18.12 -17.82
N ALA A 303 12.05 18.20 -16.47
CA ALA A 303 11.82 19.42 -15.71
C ALA A 303 12.82 20.55 -16.06
N VAL A 304 14.09 20.21 -16.20
CA VAL A 304 15.14 21.19 -16.61
C VAL A 304 14.90 21.72 -18.02
N SER A 305 14.46 20.85 -18.95
CA SER A 305 14.10 21.27 -20.32
C SER A 305 12.89 22.18 -20.33
N LEU A 306 11.86 21.87 -19.55
CA LEU A 306 10.68 22.74 -19.40
C LEU A 306 11.07 24.11 -18.84
N ALA A 307 11.95 24.15 -17.83
CA ALA A 307 12.42 25.42 -17.26
C ALA A 307 13.14 26.30 -18.31
N ALA A 308 13.95 25.67 -19.17
CA ALA A 308 14.59 26.38 -20.27
C ALA A 308 13.58 26.88 -21.31
N ASP A 309 12.59 26.06 -21.66
CA ASP A 309 11.52 26.44 -22.60
C ASP A 309 10.66 27.58 -22.08
N LEU A 310 10.38 27.64 -20.78
CA LEU A 310 9.63 28.70 -20.13
C LEU A 310 10.36 30.05 -20.12
N ALA A 311 11.68 30.03 -20.27
CA ALA A 311 12.50 31.26 -20.35
C ALA A 311 12.63 31.84 -21.77
N THR A 312 11.99 31.22 -22.78
CA THR A 312 12.03 31.66 -24.18
C THR A 312 10.93 32.71 -24.48
N ASP A 313 11.03 33.38 -25.65
CA ASP A 313 10.02 34.35 -26.12
C ASP A 313 8.66 33.70 -26.48
N ALA A 314 8.62 32.36 -26.65
CA ALA A 314 7.44 31.58 -26.99
C ALA A 314 7.31 30.36 -26.03
N PRO A 315 6.98 30.59 -24.74
CA PRO A 315 6.91 29.51 -23.78
C PRO A 315 5.71 28.58 -24.05
N PRO A 316 5.86 27.27 -23.74
CA PRO A 316 4.74 26.36 -23.81
C PRO A 316 3.65 26.71 -22.79
N LEU A 317 2.42 26.34 -23.10
CA LEU A 317 1.37 26.33 -22.07
C LEU A 317 1.65 25.19 -21.09
N VAL A 318 1.74 25.49 -19.81
CA VAL A 318 1.82 24.47 -18.77
C VAL A 318 0.44 24.24 -18.18
N VAL A 319 -0.02 22.99 -18.13
CA VAL A 319 -1.32 22.63 -17.58
C VAL A 319 -1.13 21.72 -16.36
N ASP A 320 -1.74 22.10 -15.25
CA ASP A 320 -1.74 21.34 -14.01
C ASP A 320 -3.07 20.60 -13.84
N VAL A 321 -3.04 19.28 -13.96
CA VAL A 321 -4.24 18.42 -13.86
C VAL A 321 -4.57 17.97 -12.43
N ARG A 322 -3.89 18.54 -11.42
CA ARG A 322 -4.11 18.23 -10.00
C ARG A 322 -5.24 19.04 -9.39
N GLY A 323 -5.71 18.56 -8.23
CA GLY A 323 -6.67 19.29 -7.41
C GLY A 323 -6.09 20.58 -6.77
N PRO A 324 -6.96 21.51 -6.29
CA PRO A 324 -6.53 22.77 -5.69
C PRO A 324 -5.64 22.58 -4.46
N ASP A 325 -5.91 21.56 -3.64
CA ASP A 325 -5.15 21.27 -2.41
C ASP A 325 -3.71 20.85 -2.72
N GLU A 326 -3.50 20.03 -3.74
CA GLU A 326 -2.17 19.62 -4.18
C GLU A 326 -1.37 20.83 -4.73
N ARG A 327 -2.05 21.75 -5.46
CA ARG A 327 -1.42 22.97 -5.99
C ARG A 327 -1.02 23.94 -4.90
N SER A 328 -1.73 23.95 -3.77
CA SER A 328 -1.37 24.79 -2.62
C SER A 328 -0.07 24.36 -1.93
N ILE A 329 0.36 23.10 -2.11
CA ILE A 329 1.60 22.58 -1.53
C ILE A 329 2.80 22.95 -2.39
N ALA A 330 2.73 22.69 -3.69
CA ALA A 330 3.78 23.02 -4.65
C ALA A 330 3.16 23.24 -6.03
N ALA A 331 3.69 24.19 -6.82
CA ALA A 331 3.17 24.51 -8.14
C ALA A 331 4.29 24.95 -9.10
N ILE A 332 4.09 24.73 -10.39
CA ILE A 332 4.94 25.33 -11.44
C ILE A 332 4.39 26.73 -11.71
N PRO A 333 5.22 27.80 -11.61
CA PRO A 333 4.76 29.15 -11.86
C PRO A 333 4.11 29.32 -13.25
N GLY A 334 2.93 29.93 -13.28
CA GLY A 334 2.20 30.19 -14.54
C GLY A 334 1.44 28.99 -15.11
N ALA A 335 1.43 27.84 -14.42
CA ALA A 335 0.63 26.69 -14.84
C ALA A 335 -0.87 26.98 -14.73
N VAL A 336 -1.62 26.61 -15.77
CA VAL A 336 -3.08 26.76 -15.83
C VAL A 336 -3.74 25.53 -15.19
N PRO A 337 -4.61 25.71 -14.21
CA PRO A 337 -5.27 24.61 -13.53
C PRO A 337 -6.45 24.07 -14.36
N ILE A 338 -6.32 22.87 -14.90
CA ILE A 338 -7.40 22.15 -15.58
C ILE A 338 -7.41 20.74 -15.04
N HIS A 339 -8.35 20.42 -14.16
CA HIS A 339 -8.42 19.13 -13.49
C HIS A 339 -8.55 17.96 -14.50
N LEU A 340 -7.96 16.81 -14.20
CA LEU A 340 -7.99 15.63 -15.07
C LEU A 340 -9.40 15.22 -15.51
N ASP A 341 -10.39 15.36 -14.65
CA ASP A 341 -11.77 14.98 -14.97
C ASP A 341 -12.32 15.80 -16.15
N ALA A 342 -11.91 17.07 -16.31
CA ALA A 342 -12.28 17.86 -17.47
C ALA A 342 -11.71 17.30 -18.80
N PHE A 343 -10.58 16.61 -18.75
CA PHE A 343 -10.07 15.88 -19.92
C PHE A 343 -10.85 14.59 -20.17
N ARG A 344 -11.27 13.90 -19.12
CA ARG A 344 -12.04 12.64 -19.21
C ARG A 344 -13.45 12.86 -19.77
N ASP A 345 -14.12 13.93 -19.37
CA ASP A 345 -15.47 14.26 -19.84
C ASP A 345 -15.48 15.16 -21.09
N GLY A 346 -14.30 15.62 -21.54
CA GLY A 346 -14.10 16.42 -22.73
C GLY A 346 -14.33 17.91 -22.54
N THR A 347 -14.74 18.40 -21.36
CA THR A 347 -14.98 19.83 -21.09
C THR A 347 -13.69 20.65 -21.12
N ALA A 348 -12.52 20.03 -20.90
CA ALA A 348 -11.23 20.69 -21.08
C ALA A 348 -11.08 21.32 -22.47
N PHE A 349 -11.63 20.71 -23.50
CA PHE A 349 -11.47 21.14 -24.90
C PHE A 349 -12.53 22.13 -25.38
N SER A 350 -13.61 22.35 -24.60
CA SER A 350 -14.70 23.27 -24.93
C SER A 350 -14.71 24.52 -24.03
N ASP A 351 -14.37 24.39 -22.77
CA ASP A 351 -14.60 25.39 -21.74
C ASP A 351 -13.35 26.22 -21.39
N TYR A 352 -12.16 25.78 -21.86
CA TYR A 352 -10.88 26.43 -21.56
C TYR A 352 -10.28 27.07 -22.81
N GLU A 353 -10.30 28.41 -22.88
CA GLU A 353 -9.75 29.18 -24.01
C GLU A 353 -8.26 28.93 -24.23
N GLU A 354 -7.52 28.62 -23.17
CA GLU A 354 -6.10 28.29 -23.22
C GLU A 354 -5.80 27.05 -24.07
N LEU A 355 -6.75 26.14 -24.20
CA LEU A 355 -6.69 24.95 -25.05
C LEU A 355 -7.36 25.11 -26.41
N ALA A 356 -7.82 26.28 -26.79
CA ALA A 356 -8.51 26.51 -28.06
C ALA A 356 -7.64 26.25 -29.30
N SER A 357 -6.31 26.43 -29.20
CA SER A 357 -5.37 26.14 -30.28
C SER A 357 -4.75 24.73 -30.14
N ARG A 358 -5.02 23.88 -31.12
CA ARG A 358 -4.50 22.51 -31.14
C ARG A 358 -3.02 22.39 -31.55
N ASP A 359 -2.49 23.42 -32.16
CA ASP A 359 -1.11 23.50 -32.65
C ASP A 359 -0.17 24.18 -31.63
N ARG A 360 -0.72 24.68 -30.51
CA ARG A 360 0.07 25.28 -29.42
C ARG A 360 0.85 24.20 -28.69
N ARG A 361 2.12 24.47 -28.41
CA ARG A 361 2.93 23.60 -27.56
C ARG A 361 2.40 23.60 -26.12
N ILE A 362 2.06 22.40 -25.61
CA ILE A 362 1.46 22.20 -24.29
C ILE A 362 2.27 21.19 -23.50
N VAL A 363 2.57 21.48 -22.23
CA VAL A 363 3.15 20.52 -21.30
C VAL A 363 2.19 20.32 -20.13
N VAL A 364 1.72 19.09 -19.98
CA VAL A 364 0.79 18.73 -18.90
C VAL A 364 1.57 18.11 -17.75
N HIS A 365 1.26 18.51 -16.52
CA HIS A 365 1.87 17.88 -15.36
C HIS A 365 0.85 17.47 -14.29
N CYS A 366 1.24 16.49 -13.50
CA CYS A 366 0.60 16.11 -12.24
C CYS A 366 1.64 15.98 -11.13
N LYS A 367 1.42 15.14 -10.11
CA LYS A 367 2.41 14.90 -9.05
C LYS A 367 3.65 14.20 -9.58
N VAL A 368 3.49 13.03 -10.24
CA VAL A 368 4.61 12.13 -10.66
C VAL A 368 4.59 11.73 -12.14
N GLY A 369 3.57 12.10 -12.93
CA GLY A 369 3.51 11.82 -14.37
C GLY A 369 2.33 10.94 -14.83
N GLY A 370 1.75 10.08 -14.00
CA GLY A 370 0.68 9.15 -14.40
C GLY A 370 -0.59 9.84 -14.91
N ARG A 371 -1.17 10.76 -14.14
CA ARG A 371 -2.39 11.53 -14.49
C ARG A 371 -2.15 12.43 -15.70
N SER A 372 -0.96 13.04 -15.81
CA SER A 372 -0.64 13.89 -16.97
C SER A 372 -0.46 13.08 -18.25
N ALA A 373 0.07 11.87 -18.18
CA ALA A 373 0.14 10.97 -19.33
C ALA A 373 -1.27 10.57 -19.82
N GLU A 374 -2.22 10.35 -18.93
CA GLU A 374 -3.63 10.11 -19.27
C GLU A 374 -4.24 11.33 -19.99
N ALA A 375 -4.08 12.53 -19.43
CA ALA A 375 -4.57 13.76 -20.04
C ALA A 375 -3.97 14.00 -21.43
N VAL A 376 -2.68 13.72 -21.63
CA VAL A 376 -2.03 13.82 -22.95
C VAL A 376 -2.64 12.83 -23.94
N ARG A 377 -2.89 11.56 -23.55
CA ARG A 377 -3.56 10.60 -24.45
C ARG A 377 -4.95 11.09 -24.89
N LEU A 378 -5.73 11.61 -23.97
CA LEU A 378 -7.06 12.16 -24.26
C LEU A 378 -6.98 13.37 -25.18
N ALA A 379 -6.02 14.27 -24.97
CA ALA A 379 -5.81 15.43 -25.82
C ALA A 379 -5.33 15.04 -27.24
N VAL A 380 -4.41 14.06 -27.37
CA VAL A 380 -3.99 13.53 -28.68
C VAL A 380 -5.19 12.94 -29.42
N ALA A 381 -6.04 12.18 -28.75
CA ALA A 381 -7.28 11.66 -29.32
C ALA A 381 -8.26 12.78 -29.74
N ALA A 382 -8.23 13.94 -29.09
CA ALA A 382 -8.99 15.14 -29.45
C ALA A 382 -8.32 15.99 -30.57
N GLY A 383 -7.15 15.57 -31.07
CA GLY A 383 -6.47 16.17 -32.21
C GLY A 383 -5.40 17.20 -31.88
N TYR A 384 -4.86 17.22 -30.65
CA TYR A 384 -3.69 18.02 -30.28
C TYR A 384 -2.41 17.34 -30.76
N THR A 385 -1.51 18.10 -31.39
CA THR A 385 -0.32 17.57 -32.07
C THR A 385 0.99 17.86 -31.36
N ASP A 386 1.07 18.95 -30.59
CA ASP A 386 2.27 19.35 -29.82
C ASP A 386 1.97 19.40 -28.32
N ILE A 387 1.76 18.23 -27.75
CA ILE A 387 1.45 18.05 -26.33
C ILE A 387 2.31 16.95 -25.71
N ALA A 388 2.85 17.21 -24.52
CA ALA A 388 3.72 16.28 -23.80
C ALA A 388 3.41 16.24 -22.30
N SER A 389 3.77 15.13 -21.64
CA SER A 389 3.72 15.01 -20.18
C SER A 389 5.05 15.43 -19.56
N LEU A 390 5.02 16.13 -18.42
CA LEU A 390 6.22 16.40 -17.62
C LEU A 390 6.66 15.12 -16.90
N GLY A 391 7.82 14.60 -17.27
CA GLY A 391 8.42 13.43 -16.64
C GLY A 391 8.72 13.67 -15.15
N GLY A 392 8.22 12.76 -14.29
CA GLY A 392 8.32 12.92 -12.85
C GLY A 392 7.45 14.03 -12.23
N GLY A 393 6.63 14.72 -13.03
CA GLY A 393 5.64 15.71 -12.61
C GLY A 393 6.22 16.88 -11.80
N VAL A 394 5.39 17.48 -10.94
CA VAL A 394 5.83 18.60 -10.09
C VAL A 394 6.93 18.20 -9.11
N LEU A 395 7.03 16.93 -8.72
CA LEU A 395 8.12 16.47 -7.83
C LEU A 395 9.49 16.54 -8.54
N ALA A 396 9.56 16.24 -9.84
CA ALA A 396 10.79 16.46 -10.63
C ALA A 396 11.12 17.95 -10.74
N TRP A 397 10.10 18.80 -10.97
CA TRP A 397 10.29 20.27 -10.98
C TRP A 397 10.86 20.77 -9.65
N VAL A 398 10.27 20.38 -8.52
CA VAL A 398 10.74 20.76 -7.18
C VAL A 398 12.19 20.30 -6.95
N ARG A 399 12.50 19.06 -7.32
CA ARG A 399 13.86 18.51 -7.12
C ARG A 399 14.92 19.14 -7.99
N GLU A 400 14.60 19.46 -9.24
CA GLU A 400 15.60 19.79 -10.28
C GLU A 400 15.64 21.28 -10.63
N VAL A 401 14.55 22.04 -10.39
CA VAL A 401 14.40 23.44 -10.82
C VAL A 401 14.16 24.36 -9.63
N ASP A 402 13.23 24.05 -8.75
CA ASP A 402 12.89 24.92 -7.62
C ASP A 402 12.86 24.17 -6.28
N PRO A 403 14.02 23.87 -5.71
CA PRO A 403 14.12 23.12 -4.45
C PRO A 403 13.66 23.92 -3.21
N THR A 404 13.18 25.15 -3.39
CA THR A 404 12.60 25.94 -2.29
C THR A 404 11.16 25.53 -1.97
N GLN A 405 10.47 24.85 -2.88
CA GLN A 405 9.14 24.31 -2.66
C GLN A 405 9.18 22.96 -1.94
N PRO A 406 8.16 22.64 -1.13
CA PRO A 406 8.10 21.37 -0.43
C PRO A 406 7.88 20.18 -1.38
N GLN A 407 8.52 19.05 -1.08
CA GLN A 407 8.16 17.75 -1.65
C GLN A 407 7.06 17.11 -0.79
N TYR A 408 6.06 16.45 -1.39
CA TYR A 408 4.90 15.91 -0.68
C TYR A 408 4.42 14.57 -1.24
#